data_326b5cd026aeae3f7e8f576447a6fe73
#
_entry.id   326b5cd026aeae3f7e8f576447a6fe73
#
_cell.length_a   1.000
_cell.length_b   1.000
_cell.length_c   1.000
_cell.angle_alpha   90.00
_cell.angle_beta   90.00
_cell.angle_gamma   90.00
#
_symmetry.space_group_name_H-M   'P 1'
#
loop_
_entity.id
_entity.type
_entity.pdbx_description
1 polymer ?
#
loop_
_entity_poly.entity_id
_entity_poly.type
_entity_poly.pdbx_seq_one_letter_code
_entity_poly.pdbx_strand_id
1 'polypeptide(L)'
;MATIQLPPDFKEFLRLLTSNRVEYMVVGGYAVNHYGYTRATGDLDIWIATDPINADLVVKVLHEFGFANAKASDLQEPGRVIRMGVPPVRLEILTSASGVDFRECRARAIEEDWDGVLVPIIHRDDLIKNKRAAGRLKDLLDLEELT
;
A
#
# COMPACT_ATOMS: atom_id res chain seq x y z
N MET A 1 18.65 -13.97 -7.21
CA MET A 1 17.86 -12.95 -6.54
C MET A 1 16.70 -13.59 -5.77
N ALA A 2 16.54 -13.28 -4.51
CA ALA A 2 15.46 -13.86 -3.73
C ALA A 2 14.12 -13.31 -4.19
N THR A 3 13.17 -14.21 -4.46
CA THR A 3 11.80 -13.82 -4.81
C THR A 3 11.03 -13.62 -3.50
N ILE A 4 10.29 -12.53 -3.40
CA ILE A 4 9.41 -12.32 -2.25
C ILE A 4 8.29 -13.36 -2.28
N GLN A 5 8.02 -13.96 -1.14
CA GLN A 5 6.85 -14.83 -0.98
C GLN A 5 5.83 -14.08 -0.14
N LEU A 6 4.62 -13.98 -0.68
CA LEU A 6 3.53 -13.29 -0.03
C LEU A 6 2.58 -14.27 0.64
N PRO A 7 1.99 -13.90 1.78
CA PRO A 7 0.81 -14.64 2.25
C PRO A 7 -0.22 -14.74 1.12
N PRO A 8 -0.92 -15.86 0.99
CA PRO A 8 -1.87 -16.05 -0.11
C PRO A 8 -2.92 -14.94 -0.24
N ASP A 9 -3.42 -14.43 0.88
CA ASP A 9 -4.42 -13.36 0.86
C ASP A 9 -3.84 -12.03 0.34
N PHE A 10 -2.58 -11.73 0.66
CA PHE A 10 -1.91 -10.53 0.15
C PHE A 10 -1.71 -10.64 -1.35
N LYS A 11 -1.25 -11.79 -1.82
CA LYS A 11 -1.06 -12.05 -3.25
C LYS A 11 -2.38 -11.92 -4.00
N GLU A 12 -3.44 -12.52 -3.50
CA GLU A 12 -4.76 -12.46 -4.14
C GLU A 12 -5.28 -11.02 -4.19
N PHE A 13 -5.14 -10.27 -3.10
CA PHE A 13 -5.60 -8.88 -3.07
C PHE A 13 -4.83 -8.02 -4.08
N LEU A 14 -3.51 -8.14 -4.11
CA LEU A 14 -2.67 -7.40 -5.07
C LEU A 14 -3.01 -7.79 -6.51
N ARG A 15 -3.28 -9.08 -6.76
CA ARG A 15 -3.68 -9.56 -8.07
C ARG A 15 -5.01 -8.92 -8.49
N LEU A 16 -6.00 -8.85 -7.60
CA LEU A 16 -7.29 -8.23 -7.87
C LEU A 16 -7.16 -6.73 -8.15
N LEU A 17 -6.34 -6.02 -7.38
CA LEU A 17 -6.07 -4.60 -7.61
C LEU A 17 -5.49 -4.39 -9.00
N THR A 18 -4.48 -5.16 -9.35
CA THR A 18 -3.78 -5.02 -10.64
C THR A 18 -4.69 -5.40 -11.81
N SER A 19 -5.42 -6.51 -11.72
CA SER A 19 -6.29 -6.97 -12.81
C SER A 19 -7.49 -6.06 -13.03
N ASN A 20 -7.97 -5.37 -12.00
CA ASN A 20 -9.05 -4.39 -12.11
C ASN A 20 -8.57 -2.97 -12.43
N ARG A 21 -7.28 -2.80 -12.69
CA ARG A 21 -6.67 -1.52 -13.04
C ARG A 21 -6.86 -0.43 -11.99
N VAL A 22 -6.86 -0.81 -10.73
CA VAL A 22 -6.89 0.12 -9.62
C VAL A 22 -5.59 0.93 -9.60
N GLU A 23 -5.68 2.23 -9.41
CA GLU A 23 -4.50 3.05 -9.17
C GLU A 23 -4.15 2.96 -7.68
N TYR A 24 -3.00 2.36 -7.39
CA TYR A 24 -2.53 2.15 -6.03
C TYR A 24 -1.00 2.07 -6.01
N MET A 25 -0.43 2.12 -4.83
CA MET A 25 0.97 1.75 -4.62
C MET A 25 1.15 1.21 -3.20
N VAL A 26 2.14 0.34 -3.05
CA VAL A 26 2.51 -0.20 -1.74
C VAL A 26 3.38 0.82 -1.02
N VAL A 27 3.05 1.07 0.25
CA VAL A 27 3.79 1.94 1.16
C VAL A 27 4.08 1.15 2.45
N GLY A 28 4.56 1.82 3.48
CA GLY A 28 4.72 1.22 4.80
C GLY A 28 5.81 0.15 4.87
N GLY A 29 5.62 -0.82 5.76
CA GLY A 29 6.64 -1.82 6.10
C GLY A 29 7.13 -2.67 4.94
N TYR A 30 6.23 -3.09 4.05
CA TYR A 30 6.63 -3.86 2.87
C TYR A 30 7.49 -3.03 1.92
N ALA A 31 7.22 -1.73 1.77
CA ALA A 31 8.07 -0.85 0.97
C ALA A 31 9.44 -0.67 1.63
N VAL A 32 9.49 -0.48 2.95
CA VAL A 32 10.76 -0.39 3.69
C VAL A 32 11.59 -1.65 3.47
N ASN A 33 10.97 -2.83 3.58
CA ASN A 33 11.66 -4.10 3.36
C ASN A 33 12.20 -4.22 1.94
N HIS A 34 11.45 -3.73 0.97
CA HIS A 34 11.88 -3.75 -0.44
C HIS A 34 13.19 -2.99 -0.62
N TYR A 35 13.39 -1.89 0.10
CA TYR A 35 14.62 -1.08 0.00
C TYR A 35 15.76 -1.58 0.87
N GLY A 36 15.68 -2.80 1.37
CA GLY A 36 16.82 -3.48 1.99
C GLY A 36 16.79 -3.58 3.50
N TYR A 37 15.85 -2.89 4.17
CA TYR A 37 15.71 -3.01 5.62
C TYR A 37 14.74 -4.14 5.94
N THR A 38 15.30 -5.34 6.18
CA THR A 38 14.49 -6.51 6.50
C THR A 38 14.05 -6.46 7.96
N ARG A 39 12.74 -6.30 8.17
CA ARG A 39 12.13 -6.41 9.49
C ARG A 39 10.80 -7.13 9.37
N ALA A 40 10.33 -7.68 10.47
CA ALA A 40 9.00 -8.28 10.49
C ALA A 40 7.95 -7.20 10.26
N THR A 41 7.00 -7.47 9.38
CA THR A 41 5.85 -6.60 9.18
C THR A 41 4.61 -7.48 9.06
N GLY A 42 3.57 -7.13 9.82
CA GLY A 42 2.31 -7.85 9.83
C GLY A 42 1.25 -7.22 8.93
N ASP A 43 1.56 -6.06 8.32
CA ASP A 43 0.60 -5.29 7.57
C ASP A 43 1.09 -5.02 6.16
N LEU A 44 0.21 -5.21 5.18
CA LEU A 44 0.43 -4.73 3.83
C LEU A 44 -0.35 -3.43 3.67
N ASP A 45 0.37 -2.32 3.49
CA ASP A 45 -0.22 -0.99 3.40
C ASP A 45 -0.34 -0.57 1.95
N ILE A 46 -1.56 -0.29 1.51
CA ILE A 46 -1.91 0.05 0.14
C ILE A 46 -2.49 1.47 0.10
N TRP A 47 -1.82 2.37 -0.60
CA TRP A 47 -2.27 3.73 -0.79
C TRP A 47 -2.97 3.84 -2.13
N ILE A 48 -4.21 4.35 -2.16
CA ILE A 48 -5.05 4.41 -3.36
C ILE A 48 -5.31 5.84 -3.79
N ALA A 49 -5.52 6.03 -5.09
CA ALA A 49 -6.09 7.28 -5.60
C ALA A 49 -7.56 7.38 -5.17
N THR A 50 -8.01 8.59 -4.85
CA THR A 50 -9.32 8.82 -4.24
C THR A 50 -10.36 9.42 -5.17
N ASP A 51 -10.08 9.51 -6.48
CA ASP A 51 -11.07 9.96 -7.44
C ASP A 51 -12.25 8.96 -7.50
N PRO A 52 -13.45 9.42 -7.89
CA PRO A 52 -14.64 8.56 -7.87
C PRO A 52 -14.51 7.27 -8.67
N ILE A 53 -13.87 7.33 -9.84
CA ILE A 53 -13.70 6.13 -10.69
C ILE A 53 -12.84 5.10 -9.98
N ASN A 54 -11.71 5.53 -9.41
CA ASN A 54 -10.83 4.61 -8.70
C ASN A 54 -11.47 4.08 -7.42
N ALA A 55 -12.20 4.91 -6.69
CA ALA A 55 -12.92 4.48 -5.49
C ALA A 55 -13.92 3.36 -5.82
N ASP A 56 -14.65 3.48 -6.93
CA ASP A 56 -15.58 2.43 -7.36
C ASP A 56 -14.85 1.14 -7.71
N LEU A 57 -13.70 1.23 -8.37
CA LEU A 57 -12.87 0.05 -8.68
C LEU A 57 -12.37 -0.63 -7.40
N VAL A 58 -11.97 0.14 -6.40
CA VAL A 58 -11.52 -0.41 -5.11
C VAL A 58 -12.67 -1.13 -4.41
N VAL A 59 -13.87 -0.55 -4.40
CA VAL A 59 -15.07 -1.20 -3.83
C VAL A 59 -15.32 -2.53 -4.52
N LYS A 60 -15.24 -2.56 -5.84
CA LYS A 60 -15.41 -3.81 -6.60
C LYS A 60 -14.40 -4.87 -6.17
N VAL A 61 -13.13 -4.49 -6.04
CA VAL A 61 -12.09 -5.40 -5.58
C VAL A 61 -12.38 -5.91 -4.16
N LEU A 62 -12.78 -5.02 -3.26
CA LEU A 62 -13.12 -5.39 -1.90
C LEU A 62 -14.26 -6.40 -1.85
N HIS A 63 -15.30 -6.19 -2.67
CA HIS A 63 -16.40 -7.15 -2.77
C HIS A 63 -15.94 -8.50 -3.31
N GLU A 64 -15.11 -8.51 -4.35
CA GLU A 64 -14.55 -9.75 -4.90
C GLU A 64 -13.69 -10.47 -3.88
N PHE A 65 -12.99 -9.72 -3.04
CA PHE A 65 -12.14 -10.28 -1.98
C PHE A 65 -12.96 -10.80 -0.78
N GLY A 66 -14.25 -10.48 -0.73
CA GLY A 66 -15.14 -10.94 0.35
C GLY A 66 -15.46 -9.89 1.40
N PHE A 67 -15.04 -8.63 1.21
CA PHE A 67 -15.29 -7.54 2.15
C PHE A 67 -16.38 -6.63 1.59
N ALA A 68 -17.62 -6.86 2.04
CA ALA A 68 -18.81 -6.25 1.45
C ALA A 68 -19.24 -4.91 2.05
N ASN A 69 -18.59 -4.44 3.12
CA ASN A 69 -19.07 -3.26 3.87
C ASN A 69 -18.45 -1.93 3.40
N ALA A 70 -17.53 -1.97 2.44
CA ALA A 70 -16.86 -0.77 1.96
C ALA A 70 -17.79 0.09 1.09
N LYS A 71 -17.72 1.40 1.28
CA LYS A 71 -18.49 2.38 0.50
C LYS A 71 -17.52 3.28 -0.27
N ALA A 72 -17.85 3.57 -1.53
CA ALA A 72 -17.03 4.44 -2.35
C ALA A 72 -16.85 5.83 -1.72
N SER A 73 -17.87 6.35 -1.03
CA SER A 73 -17.79 7.65 -0.35
C SER A 73 -16.68 7.70 0.70
N ASP A 74 -16.46 6.61 1.44
CA ASP A 74 -15.39 6.55 2.44
C ASP A 74 -14.01 6.58 1.78
N LEU A 75 -13.89 6.00 0.59
CA LEU A 75 -12.64 5.93 -0.15
C LEU A 75 -12.28 7.21 -0.90
N GLN A 76 -13.19 8.18 -0.93
CA GLN A 76 -12.96 9.48 -1.55
C GLN A 76 -12.52 10.55 -0.56
N GLU A 77 -12.61 10.29 0.75
CA GLU A 77 -12.21 11.22 1.78
C GLU A 77 -10.76 11.00 2.19
N PRO A 78 -9.95 12.07 2.39
CA PRO A 78 -8.61 11.92 2.90
C PRO A 78 -8.63 11.43 4.36
N GLY A 79 -7.52 10.83 4.78
CA GLY A 79 -7.35 10.42 6.17
C GLY A 79 -8.10 9.17 6.58
N ARG A 80 -8.63 8.41 5.64
CA ARG A 80 -9.32 7.15 5.92
C ARG A 80 -8.37 5.97 5.86
N VAL A 81 -8.58 5.01 6.75
CA VAL A 81 -7.86 3.74 6.77
C VAL A 81 -8.88 2.62 6.88
N ILE A 82 -8.84 1.68 5.96
CA ILE A 82 -9.67 0.48 6.01
C ILE A 82 -8.76 -0.70 6.34
N ARG A 83 -9.04 -1.40 7.43
CA ARG A 83 -8.27 -2.55 7.88
C ARG A 83 -9.04 -3.84 7.69
N MET A 84 -8.38 -4.87 7.17
CA MET A 84 -8.95 -6.19 6.96
C MET A 84 -7.98 -7.24 7.47
N GLY A 85 -8.50 -8.23 8.19
CA GLY A 85 -7.69 -9.29 8.77
C GLY A 85 -7.03 -8.90 10.08
N VAL A 86 -6.17 -9.77 10.57
CA VAL A 86 -5.41 -9.57 11.82
C VAL A 86 -3.93 -9.87 11.57
N PRO A 87 -3.00 -9.19 12.28
CA PRO A 87 -1.58 -9.52 12.12
C PRO A 87 -1.32 -11.00 12.38
N PRO A 88 -0.43 -11.66 11.63
CA PRO A 88 0.52 -11.08 10.67
C PRO A 88 -0.02 -10.97 9.23
N VAL A 89 -1.32 -11.14 9.02
CA VAL A 89 -1.93 -11.08 7.69
C VAL A 89 -3.04 -10.02 7.71
N ARG A 90 -2.65 -8.76 7.87
CA ARG A 90 -3.57 -7.62 7.86
C ARG A 90 -3.32 -6.72 6.66
N LEU A 91 -4.41 -6.37 5.98
CA LEU A 91 -4.41 -5.42 4.87
C LEU A 91 -4.89 -4.07 5.37
N GLU A 92 -4.19 -3.01 4.99
CA GLU A 92 -4.62 -1.64 5.27
C GLU A 92 -4.70 -0.85 3.97
N ILE A 93 -5.84 -0.23 3.73
CA ILE A 93 -6.04 0.67 2.59
C ILE A 93 -6.04 2.09 3.12
N LEU A 94 -5.18 2.94 2.55
CA LEU A 94 -5.00 4.32 2.95
C LEU A 94 -5.49 5.25 1.84
N THR A 95 -6.24 6.28 2.21
CA THR A 95 -6.69 7.30 1.25
C THR A 95 -5.78 8.52 1.20
N SER A 96 -4.84 8.63 2.15
CA SER A 96 -3.82 9.68 2.14
C SER A 96 -2.57 9.19 2.85
N ALA A 97 -1.46 9.87 2.63
CA ALA A 97 -0.21 9.60 3.31
C ALA A 97 0.46 10.92 3.68
N SER A 98 1.04 10.97 4.89
CA SER A 98 1.61 12.21 5.43
C SER A 98 2.73 12.75 4.56
N GLY A 99 2.67 14.05 4.25
CA GLY A 99 3.78 14.78 3.63
C GLY A 99 3.99 14.56 2.15
N VAL A 100 3.16 13.75 1.49
CA VAL A 100 3.32 13.41 0.07
C VAL A 100 1.98 13.44 -0.67
N ASP A 101 2.05 13.63 -1.98
CA ASP A 101 0.88 13.66 -2.86
C ASP A 101 0.83 12.38 -3.73
N PHE A 102 -0.36 11.79 -3.86
CA PHE A 102 -0.52 10.52 -4.56
C PHE A 102 -0.05 10.61 -6.02
N ARG A 103 -0.50 11.62 -6.75
CA ARG A 103 -0.18 11.72 -8.19
C ARG A 103 1.32 11.87 -8.44
N GLU A 104 1.97 12.70 -7.65
CA GLU A 104 3.42 12.89 -7.74
C GLU A 104 4.17 11.59 -7.40
N CYS A 105 3.78 10.94 -6.31
CA CYS A 105 4.40 9.68 -5.90
C CYS A 105 4.15 8.57 -6.91
N ARG A 106 2.95 8.48 -7.44
CA ARG A 106 2.60 7.43 -8.42
C ARG A 106 3.41 7.56 -9.71
N ALA A 107 3.67 8.79 -10.13
CA ALA A 107 4.49 9.05 -11.32
C ALA A 107 5.94 8.55 -11.15
N ARG A 108 6.45 8.53 -9.92
CA ARG A 108 7.80 8.08 -9.60
C ARG A 108 7.85 6.64 -9.08
N ALA A 109 6.70 6.01 -8.84
CA ALA A 109 6.66 4.66 -8.28
C ALA A 109 7.40 3.66 -9.18
N ILE A 110 8.04 2.68 -8.56
CA ILE A 110 8.70 1.60 -9.27
C ILE A 110 7.76 0.40 -9.34
N GLU A 111 7.92 -0.43 -10.35
CA GLU A 111 7.14 -1.65 -10.49
C GLU A 111 8.04 -2.86 -10.28
N GLU A 112 7.59 -3.77 -9.43
CA GLU A 112 8.31 -4.99 -9.11
C GLU A 112 7.40 -6.21 -9.24
N ASP A 113 7.99 -7.34 -9.61
CA ASP A 113 7.30 -8.61 -9.65
C ASP A 113 7.34 -9.22 -8.24
N TRP A 114 6.18 -9.24 -7.58
CA TRP A 114 6.03 -9.88 -6.27
C TRP A 114 5.23 -11.16 -6.44
N ASP A 115 5.93 -12.28 -6.44
CA ASP A 115 5.31 -13.59 -6.49
C ASP A 115 4.36 -13.74 -7.71
N GLY A 116 4.78 -13.21 -8.87
CA GLY A 116 4.03 -13.26 -10.12
C GLY A 116 3.06 -12.11 -10.35
N VAL A 117 2.96 -11.17 -9.41
CA VAL A 117 2.08 -9.99 -9.53
C VAL A 117 2.94 -8.74 -9.70
N LEU A 118 2.66 -7.96 -10.74
CA LEU A 118 3.35 -6.69 -10.95
C LEU A 118 2.77 -5.63 -10.01
N VAL A 119 3.60 -5.14 -9.08
CA VAL A 119 3.16 -4.29 -7.97
C VAL A 119 3.87 -2.95 -8.02
N PRO A 120 3.14 -1.82 -8.01
CA PRO A 120 3.77 -0.51 -7.88
C PRO A 120 4.15 -0.25 -6.42
N ILE A 121 5.39 0.19 -6.22
CA ILE A 121 5.94 0.47 -4.89
C ILE A 121 6.36 1.93 -4.85
N ILE A 122 6.04 2.62 -3.76
CA ILE A 122 6.45 4.01 -3.57
C ILE A 122 7.97 4.14 -3.75
N HIS A 123 8.41 5.20 -4.46
CA HIS A 123 9.82 5.47 -4.64
C HIS A 123 10.48 5.72 -3.28
N ARG A 124 11.74 5.30 -3.14
CA ARG A 124 12.48 5.42 -1.89
C ARG A 124 12.48 6.85 -1.33
N ASP A 125 12.71 7.86 -2.17
CA ASP A 125 12.76 9.25 -1.73
C ASP A 125 11.42 9.75 -1.21
N ASP A 126 10.33 9.32 -1.84
CA ASP A 126 8.98 9.65 -1.39
C ASP A 126 8.62 8.92 -0.09
N LEU A 127 9.08 7.67 0.05
CA LEU A 127 8.91 6.92 1.30
C LEU A 127 9.62 7.62 2.46
N ILE A 128 10.83 8.13 2.23
CA ILE A 128 11.57 8.89 3.24
C ILE A 128 10.81 10.15 3.64
N LYS A 129 10.29 10.91 2.67
CA LYS A 129 9.45 12.09 2.96
C LYS A 129 8.24 11.74 3.80
N ASN A 130 7.56 10.66 3.42
CA ASN A 130 6.37 10.20 4.14
C ASN A 130 6.70 9.82 5.59
N LYS A 131 7.78 9.08 5.80
CA LYS A 131 8.22 8.68 7.14
C LYS A 131 8.59 9.87 8.01
N ARG A 132 9.29 10.86 7.46
CA ARG A 132 9.63 12.10 8.18
C ARG A 132 8.37 12.86 8.60
N ALA A 133 7.43 13.00 7.68
CA ALA A 133 6.19 13.73 7.96
C ALA A 133 5.32 13.03 9.00
N ALA A 134 5.25 11.70 8.96
CA ALA A 134 4.50 10.91 9.93
C ALA A 134 5.13 10.99 11.33
N GLY A 135 6.45 10.91 11.43
CA GLY A 135 7.21 11.20 12.64
C GLY A 135 6.98 10.31 13.85
N ARG A 136 6.32 9.15 13.68
CA ARG A 136 6.14 8.20 14.78
C ARG A 136 7.48 7.51 15.09
N LEU A 137 7.60 6.94 16.28
CA LEU A 137 8.85 6.27 16.67
C LEU A 137 9.28 5.22 15.64
N LYS A 138 8.36 4.39 15.19
CA LYS A 138 8.66 3.38 14.17
C LYS A 138 9.10 4.00 12.85
N ASP A 139 8.57 5.17 12.50
CA ASP A 139 8.95 5.89 11.27
C ASP A 139 10.37 6.43 11.38
N LEU A 140 10.77 6.94 12.55
CA LEU A 140 12.13 7.43 12.80
C LEU A 140 13.14 6.29 12.74
N LEU A 141 12.79 5.11 13.27
CA LEU A 141 13.64 3.92 13.17
C LEU A 141 13.80 3.46 11.72
N ASP A 142 12.71 3.47 10.96
CA ASP A 142 12.75 3.13 9.53
C ASP A 142 13.64 4.11 8.76
N LEU A 143 13.60 5.41 9.10
CA LEU A 143 14.44 6.43 8.46
C LEU A 143 15.93 6.16 8.65
N GLU A 144 16.35 5.70 9.82
CA GLU A 144 17.75 5.36 10.06
C GLU A 144 18.23 4.30 9.09
N GLU A 145 17.39 3.33 8.78
CA GLU A 145 17.71 2.24 7.86
C GLU A 145 17.64 2.65 6.39
N LEU A 146 16.73 3.57 6.06
CA LEU A 146 16.56 4.04 4.68
C LEU A 146 17.59 5.09 4.27
N THR A 147 18.16 5.78 5.22
CA THR A 147 19.15 6.83 4.98
C THR A 147 20.54 6.39 5.44
#